data_9e6c694b0a8ef641bdfea8666e4b0cd7
#
_entry.id   9e6c694b0a8ef641bdfea8666e4b0cd7
#
_cell.length_a   1.000
_cell.length_b   1.000
_cell.length_c   1.000
_cell.angle_alpha   90.00
_cell.angle_beta   90.00
_cell.angle_gamma   90.00
#
_symmetry.space_group_name_H-M   'P 1'
#
loop_
_entity.id
_entity.type
_entity.pdbx_description
1 polymer ?
#
loop_
_entity_poly.entity_id
_entity_poly.type
_entity_poly.pdbx_seq_one_letter_code
_entity_poly.pdbx_strand_id
1 'polypeptide(L)'
;VLGGQVHFAIETLAASGTLIREGKLKAYGSTSGRRSRLAPDIPPLAEAADMQGYDYTGWIGLMAPAATPPAIIAQIAGAVEQIAAQPDTHERLTNIGTEAFFAGPDAFRQVLAEYRTNFEAVIRQLGIRAE
;
A
#
# COMPACT_ATOMS: atom_id res chain seq x y z
N VAL A 1 15.54 12.95 5.11
CA VAL A 1 16.14 12.17 6.21
C VAL A 1 17.64 12.12 6.03
N LEU A 2 18.18 11.56 4.93
CA LEU A 2 19.64 11.45 4.72
C LEU A 2 20.38 12.80 4.74
N GLY A 3 19.78 13.85 4.21
CA GLY A 3 20.33 15.20 4.25
C GLY A 3 20.11 15.97 5.56
N GLY A 4 19.47 15.36 6.57
CA GLY A 4 19.25 15.96 7.89
C GLY A 4 18.13 17.00 7.99
N GLN A 5 17.43 17.33 6.86
CA GLN A 5 16.36 18.33 6.88
C GLN A 5 15.08 17.85 7.60
N VAL A 6 14.85 16.55 7.64
CA VAL A 6 13.73 15.92 8.35
C VAL A 6 14.22 14.75 9.18
N HIS A 7 13.55 14.49 10.31
CA HIS A 7 13.96 13.44 11.25
C HIS A 7 13.48 12.06 10.86
N PHE A 8 12.30 11.96 10.24
CA PHE A 8 11.71 10.69 9.76
C PHE A 8 10.85 10.94 8.50
N ALA A 9 10.52 9.88 7.80
CA ALA A 9 9.58 9.88 6.68
C ALA A 9 8.79 8.57 6.67
N ILE A 10 7.61 8.59 6.08
CA ILE A 10 6.84 7.38 5.72
C ILE A 10 7.03 7.18 4.22
N GLU A 11 7.66 6.05 3.87
CA GLU A 11 8.04 5.76 2.50
C GLU A 11 7.73 4.31 2.12
N THR A 12 7.65 4.05 0.83
CA THR A 12 7.49 2.69 0.32
C THR A 12 8.79 1.91 0.38
N LEU A 13 8.72 0.57 0.46
CA LEU A 13 9.92 -0.28 0.33
C LEU A 13 10.60 -0.12 -1.02
N ALA A 14 9.86 0.21 -2.07
CA ALA A 14 10.40 0.51 -3.38
C ALA A 14 11.39 1.70 -3.32
N ALA A 15 11.06 2.75 -2.56
CA ALA A 15 11.89 3.94 -2.45
C ALA A 15 13.03 3.79 -1.41
N SER A 16 12.76 3.11 -0.30
CA SER A 16 13.67 3.09 0.87
C SER A 16 14.40 1.76 1.09
N GLY A 17 13.95 0.67 0.51
CA GLY A 17 14.41 -0.68 0.84
C GLY A 17 15.91 -0.88 0.63
N THR A 18 16.51 -0.34 -0.43
CA THR A 18 17.97 -0.41 -0.67
C THR A 18 18.73 0.33 0.43
N LEU A 19 18.29 1.53 0.79
CA LEU A 19 18.95 2.33 1.83
C LEU A 19 18.86 1.68 3.22
N ILE A 20 17.77 0.97 3.49
CA ILE A 20 17.60 0.20 4.72
C ILE A 20 18.57 -0.99 4.75
N ARG A 21 18.67 -1.77 3.64
CA ARG A 21 19.61 -2.89 3.55
C ARG A 21 21.07 -2.45 3.65
N GLU A 22 21.41 -1.27 3.14
CA GLU A 22 22.75 -0.68 3.25
C GLU A 22 23.02 -0.04 4.62
N GLY A 23 22.05 -0.07 5.55
CA GLY A 23 22.19 0.55 6.89
C GLY A 23 22.20 2.08 6.90
N LYS A 24 21.87 2.73 5.76
CA LYS A 24 21.80 4.19 5.64
C LYS A 24 20.52 4.77 6.24
N LEU A 25 19.46 3.98 6.30
CA LEU A 25 18.19 4.30 6.96
C LEU A 25 17.84 3.19 7.95
N LYS A 26 17.26 3.58 9.08
CA LYS A 26 16.69 2.66 10.05
C LYS A 26 15.17 2.60 9.87
N ALA A 27 14.63 1.40 9.63
CA ALA A 27 13.19 1.18 9.66
C ALA A 27 12.74 0.92 11.10
N TYR A 28 11.72 1.63 11.55
CA TYR A 28 11.13 1.46 12.88
C TYR A 28 9.89 0.58 12.87
N GLY A 29 9.20 0.50 11.73
CA GLY A 29 8.01 -0.31 11.55
C GLY A 29 7.36 -0.08 10.21
N SER A 30 6.42 -0.95 9.82
CA SER A 30 5.61 -0.80 8.64
C SER A 30 4.19 -0.36 9.00
N THR A 31 3.53 0.37 8.09
CA THR A 31 2.13 0.78 8.24
C THR A 31 1.13 -0.35 7.94
N SER A 32 1.61 -1.47 7.42
CA SER A 32 0.81 -2.69 7.20
C SER A 32 0.50 -3.38 8.51
N GLY A 33 -0.70 -3.93 8.66
CA GLY A 33 -1.10 -4.73 9.81
C GLY A 33 -0.41 -6.09 9.92
N ARG A 34 0.37 -6.48 8.91
CA ARG A 34 1.15 -7.73 8.87
C ARG A 34 2.57 -7.49 8.38
N ARG A 35 3.48 -8.40 8.71
CA ARG A 35 4.85 -8.36 8.20
C ARG A 35 4.86 -8.58 6.69
N SER A 36 5.59 -7.72 5.98
CA SER A 36 5.83 -7.91 4.55
C SER A 36 6.78 -9.09 4.31
N ARG A 37 6.50 -9.88 3.28
CA ARG A 37 7.42 -10.93 2.82
C ARG A 37 8.71 -10.35 2.25
N LEU A 38 8.68 -9.11 1.79
CA LEU A 38 9.83 -8.41 1.21
C LEU A 38 10.78 -7.84 2.27
N ALA A 39 10.29 -7.67 3.50
CA ALA A 39 11.04 -7.13 4.65
C ALA A 39 10.53 -7.75 5.95
N PRO A 40 10.73 -9.06 6.18
CA PRO A 40 10.20 -9.77 7.34
C PRO A 40 10.76 -9.27 8.68
N ASP A 41 11.92 -8.64 8.66
CA ASP A 41 12.57 -8.09 9.84
C ASP A 41 11.97 -6.74 10.29
N ILE A 42 11.15 -6.09 9.45
CA ILE A 42 10.48 -4.84 9.80
C ILE A 42 9.12 -5.18 10.41
N PRO A 43 8.91 -4.93 11.72
CA PRO A 43 7.64 -5.23 12.38
C PRO A 43 6.53 -4.26 11.92
N PRO A 44 5.24 -4.67 11.97
CA PRO A 44 4.13 -3.74 11.90
C PRO A 44 4.18 -2.70 13.01
N LEU A 45 3.72 -1.47 12.76
CA LEU A 45 3.58 -0.45 13.82
C LEU A 45 2.59 -0.88 14.91
N ALA A 46 1.59 -1.68 14.57
CA ALA A 46 0.70 -2.31 15.53
C ALA A 46 1.46 -3.11 16.60
N GLU A 47 2.57 -3.78 16.20
CA GLU A 47 3.44 -4.56 17.09
C GLU A 47 4.55 -3.68 17.71
N ALA A 48 5.26 -2.91 16.88
CA ALA A 48 6.46 -2.17 17.29
C ALA A 48 6.16 -0.96 18.19
N ALA A 49 4.96 -0.38 18.07
CA ALA A 49 4.55 0.83 18.77
C ALA A 49 3.27 0.65 19.60
N ASP A 50 2.81 -0.61 19.81
CA ASP A 50 1.57 -0.96 20.50
C ASP A 50 0.32 -0.22 19.95
N MET A 51 0.29 -0.02 18.63
CA MET A 51 -0.81 0.65 17.93
C MET A 51 -1.83 -0.40 17.46
N GLN A 52 -2.58 -0.98 18.38
CA GLN A 52 -3.55 -2.04 18.09
C GLN A 52 -4.56 -1.62 17.02
N GLY A 53 -4.75 -2.50 16.00
CA GLY A 53 -5.67 -2.25 14.88
C GLY A 53 -5.14 -1.28 13.81
N TYR A 54 -3.91 -0.80 13.93
CA TYR A 54 -3.29 0.05 12.92
C TYR A 54 -2.92 -0.78 11.68
N ASP A 55 -3.61 -0.56 10.57
CA ASP A 55 -3.33 -1.14 9.26
C ASP A 55 -3.68 -0.13 8.16
N TYR A 56 -2.65 0.48 7.58
CA TYR A 56 -2.75 1.41 6.46
C TYR A 56 -1.83 0.95 5.33
N THR A 57 -2.18 -0.18 4.74
CA THR A 57 -1.45 -0.74 3.60
C THR A 57 -1.76 0.05 2.33
N GLY A 58 -0.75 0.57 1.66
CA GLY A 58 -0.91 1.22 0.36
C GLY A 58 -1.38 0.23 -0.72
N TRP A 59 -2.12 0.73 -1.70
CA TRP A 59 -2.60 -0.05 -2.82
C TRP A 59 -2.44 0.73 -4.14
N ILE A 60 -2.39 -0.01 -5.25
CA ILE A 60 -2.44 0.53 -6.61
C ILE A 60 -3.65 -0.09 -7.29
N GLY A 61 -4.48 0.72 -7.92
CA GLY A 61 -5.70 0.26 -8.57
C GLY A 61 -5.90 0.85 -9.96
N LEU A 62 -6.64 0.13 -10.80
CA LEU A 62 -7.13 0.61 -12.09
C LEU A 62 -8.53 1.19 -11.92
N MET A 63 -8.75 2.35 -12.50
CA MET A 63 -10.05 3.03 -12.53
C MET A 63 -10.54 3.16 -13.95
N ALA A 64 -11.85 3.10 -14.14
CA ALA A 64 -12.50 3.33 -15.41
C ALA A 64 -13.57 4.43 -15.27
N PRO A 65 -13.96 5.12 -16.36
CA PRO A 65 -15.08 6.05 -16.34
C PRO A 65 -16.35 5.39 -15.80
N ALA A 66 -17.17 6.14 -15.03
CA ALA A 66 -18.36 5.60 -14.38
C ALA A 66 -19.37 4.97 -15.35
N ALA A 67 -19.41 5.42 -16.60
CA ALA A 67 -20.29 4.90 -17.65
C ALA A 67 -19.74 3.65 -18.38
N THR A 68 -18.58 3.13 -17.96
CA THR A 68 -18.01 1.92 -18.61
C THR A 68 -18.93 0.72 -18.36
N PRO A 69 -19.32 -0.02 -19.43
CA PRO A 69 -20.20 -1.17 -19.31
C PRO A 69 -19.63 -2.23 -18.33
N PRO A 70 -20.46 -2.85 -17.49
CA PRO A 70 -20.01 -3.86 -16.52
C PRO A 70 -19.25 -5.04 -17.16
N ALA A 71 -19.62 -5.44 -18.37
CA ALA A 71 -18.93 -6.51 -19.09
C ALA A 71 -17.46 -6.15 -19.40
N ILE A 72 -17.18 -4.90 -19.74
CA ILE A 72 -15.80 -4.42 -19.99
C ILE A 72 -15.01 -4.40 -18.68
N ILE A 73 -15.62 -3.93 -17.58
CA ILE A 73 -14.99 -3.98 -16.24
C ILE A 73 -14.64 -5.42 -15.86
N ALA A 74 -15.56 -6.36 -16.04
CA ALA A 74 -15.32 -7.77 -15.74
C ALA A 74 -14.18 -8.36 -16.60
N GLN A 75 -14.13 -8.02 -17.88
CA GLN A 75 -13.06 -8.46 -18.78
C GLN A 75 -11.68 -7.93 -18.35
N ILE A 76 -11.59 -6.64 -18.02
CA ILE A 76 -10.35 -6.02 -17.53
C ILE A 76 -9.94 -6.65 -16.20
N ALA A 77 -10.86 -6.81 -15.25
CA ALA A 77 -10.59 -7.41 -13.95
C ALA A 77 -10.06 -8.85 -14.09
N GLY A 78 -10.67 -9.67 -14.94
CA GLY A 78 -10.21 -11.02 -15.23
C GLY A 78 -8.80 -11.07 -15.85
N ALA A 79 -8.48 -10.12 -16.74
CA ALA A 79 -7.13 -10.01 -17.30
C ALA A 79 -6.10 -9.63 -16.22
N VAL A 80 -6.44 -8.67 -15.35
CA VAL A 80 -5.56 -8.26 -14.23
C VAL A 80 -5.34 -9.41 -13.25
N GLU A 81 -6.39 -10.18 -12.90
CA GLU A 81 -6.29 -11.35 -12.05
C GLU A 81 -5.32 -12.39 -12.61
N GLN A 82 -5.48 -12.72 -13.91
CA GLN A 82 -4.59 -13.66 -14.61
C GLN A 82 -3.12 -13.18 -14.61
N ILE A 83 -2.89 -11.88 -14.84
CA ILE A 83 -1.55 -11.30 -14.83
C ILE A 83 -0.98 -11.33 -13.40
N ALA A 84 -1.78 -10.95 -12.40
CA ALA A 84 -1.35 -10.95 -11.01
C ALA A 84 -0.98 -12.35 -10.49
N ALA A 85 -1.59 -13.41 -11.03
CA ALA A 85 -1.29 -14.79 -10.67
C ALA A 85 0.00 -15.36 -11.31
N GLN A 86 0.61 -14.64 -12.28
CA GLN A 86 1.79 -15.14 -12.97
C GLN A 86 3.06 -15.02 -12.10
N PRO A 87 3.92 -16.06 -12.04
CA PRO A 87 5.17 -16.01 -11.29
C PRO A 87 6.09 -14.86 -11.72
N ASP A 88 6.20 -14.60 -13.02
CA ASP A 88 6.99 -13.50 -13.58
C ASP A 88 6.50 -12.13 -13.08
N THR A 89 5.18 -11.94 -12.95
CA THR A 89 4.60 -10.72 -12.36
C THR A 89 4.99 -10.57 -10.89
N HIS A 90 4.93 -11.66 -10.12
CA HIS A 90 5.36 -11.64 -8.72
C HIS A 90 6.84 -11.28 -8.59
N GLU A 91 7.70 -11.87 -9.42
CA GLU A 91 9.14 -11.59 -9.42
C GLU A 91 9.42 -10.12 -9.76
N ARG A 92 8.81 -9.60 -10.82
CA ARG A 92 8.99 -8.20 -11.24
C ARG A 92 8.52 -7.22 -10.17
N LEU A 93 7.37 -7.45 -9.56
CA LEU A 93 6.84 -6.60 -8.50
C LEU A 93 7.71 -6.67 -7.23
N THR A 94 8.18 -7.87 -6.86
CA THR A 94 9.13 -8.07 -5.76
C THR A 94 10.41 -7.27 -5.98
N ASN A 95 10.97 -7.29 -7.19
CA ASN A 95 12.20 -6.57 -7.53
C ASN A 95 12.08 -5.04 -7.39
N ILE A 96 10.88 -4.50 -7.53
CA ILE A 96 10.58 -3.08 -7.28
C ILE A 96 10.01 -2.81 -5.89
N GLY A 97 10.08 -3.77 -4.96
CA GLY A 97 9.64 -3.59 -3.57
C GLY A 97 8.12 -3.56 -3.39
N THR A 98 7.37 -4.23 -4.26
CA THR A 98 5.90 -4.31 -4.24
C THR A 98 5.46 -5.76 -4.20
N GLU A 99 4.47 -6.07 -3.36
CA GLU A 99 3.83 -7.39 -3.34
C GLU A 99 2.68 -7.45 -4.35
N ALA A 100 2.62 -8.52 -5.17
CA ALA A 100 1.48 -8.77 -6.03
C ALA A 100 0.26 -9.15 -5.19
N PHE A 101 -0.84 -8.46 -5.40
CA PHE A 101 -2.12 -8.71 -4.77
C PHE A 101 -3.24 -8.34 -5.76
N PHE A 102 -4.26 -9.16 -5.83
CA PHE A 102 -5.45 -8.87 -6.63
C PHE A 102 -6.68 -8.76 -5.74
N ALA A 103 -7.40 -7.66 -5.88
CA ALA A 103 -8.74 -7.50 -5.35
C ALA A 103 -9.69 -7.21 -6.52
N GLY A 104 -10.70 -8.05 -6.71
CA GLY A 104 -11.73 -7.83 -7.72
C GLY A 104 -12.53 -6.55 -7.49
N PRO A 105 -13.35 -6.10 -8.46
CA PRO A 105 -14.03 -4.82 -8.41
C PRO A 105 -14.86 -4.57 -7.14
N ASP A 106 -15.54 -5.59 -6.62
CA ASP A 106 -16.38 -5.45 -5.42
C ASP A 106 -15.52 -5.35 -4.15
N ALA A 107 -14.49 -6.19 -4.01
CA ALA A 107 -13.56 -6.12 -2.89
C ALA A 107 -12.79 -4.79 -2.89
N PHE A 108 -12.36 -4.31 -4.05
CA PHE A 108 -11.68 -3.03 -4.15
C PHE A 108 -12.61 -1.85 -3.83
N ARG A 109 -13.89 -1.93 -4.18
CA ARG A 109 -14.90 -0.93 -3.78
C ARG A 109 -15.07 -0.84 -2.26
N GLN A 110 -15.02 -1.98 -1.55
CA GLN A 110 -15.05 -2.01 -0.09
C GLN A 110 -13.81 -1.34 0.51
N VAL A 111 -12.62 -1.66 0.01
CA VAL A 111 -11.37 -1.01 0.43
C VAL A 111 -11.48 0.51 0.28
N LEU A 112 -11.95 1.01 -0.87
CA LEU A 112 -12.12 2.44 -1.10
C LEU A 112 -13.12 3.09 -0.12
N ALA A 113 -14.22 2.40 0.20
CA ALA A 113 -15.22 2.90 1.15
C ALA A 113 -14.65 2.99 2.58
N GLU A 114 -13.89 2.00 3.02
CA GLU A 114 -13.22 1.98 4.32
C GLU A 114 -12.17 3.11 4.41
N TYR A 115 -11.31 3.24 3.40
CA TYR A 115 -10.33 4.33 3.33
C TYR A 115 -11.01 5.70 3.41
N ARG A 116 -12.06 5.90 2.62
CA ARG A 116 -12.82 7.15 2.63
C ARG A 116 -13.33 7.47 4.04
N THR A 117 -13.98 6.52 4.70
CA THR A 117 -14.53 6.71 6.05
C THR A 117 -13.44 7.08 7.06
N ASN A 118 -12.32 6.35 7.04
CA ASN A 118 -11.21 6.55 7.97
C ASN A 118 -10.53 7.91 7.74
N PHE A 119 -10.23 8.25 6.47
CA PHE A 119 -9.58 9.51 6.15
C PHE A 119 -10.49 10.73 6.33
N GLU A 120 -11.80 10.63 6.06
CA GLU A 120 -12.74 11.72 6.33
C GLU A 120 -12.75 12.11 7.82
N ALA A 121 -12.69 11.14 8.71
CA ALA A 121 -12.61 11.39 10.15
C ALA A 121 -11.34 12.16 10.53
N VAL A 122 -10.18 11.70 10.05
CA VAL A 122 -8.88 12.32 10.31
C VAL A 122 -8.79 13.73 9.69
N ILE A 123 -9.23 13.89 8.44
CA ILE A 123 -9.23 15.19 7.74
C ILE A 123 -10.06 16.22 8.51
N ARG A 124 -11.25 15.83 8.98
CA ARG A 124 -12.13 16.71 9.78
C ARG A 124 -11.48 17.07 11.12
N GLN A 125 -10.92 16.08 11.82
CA GLN A 125 -10.27 16.27 13.12
C GLN A 125 -9.08 17.22 13.02
N LEU A 126 -8.27 17.10 11.97
CA LEU A 126 -7.06 17.90 11.76
C LEU A 126 -7.33 19.21 11.01
N GLY A 127 -8.55 19.45 10.55
CA GLY A 127 -8.92 20.66 9.81
C GLY A 127 -8.21 20.78 8.45
N ILE A 128 -7.79 19.68 7.85
CA ILE A 128 -7.07 19.65 6.56
C ILE A 128 -8.04 20.12 5.45
N ARG A 129 -7.62 21.09 4.66
CA ARG A 129 -8.36 21.60 3.50
C ARG A 129 -7.53 21.39 2.24
N ALA A 130 -8.19 21.01 1.14
CA ALA A 130 -7.57 21.07 -0.18
C ALA A 130 -7.40 22.54 -0.59
N GLU A 131 -6.23 22.92 -1.04
CA GLU A 131 -5.94 24.22 -1.67
C GLU A 131 -6.36 24.18 -3.14
#